data_fbecca8f20774a230d215624f300e4fa
#
_entry.id   fbecca8f20774a230d215624f300e4fa
#
_cell.length_a   1.000
_cell.length_b   1.000
_cell.length_c   1.000
_cell.angle_alpha   90.00
_cell.angle_beta   90.00
_cell.angle_gamma   90.00
#
_symmetry.space_group_name_H-M   'P 1'
#
loop_
_entity.id
_entity.type
_entity.pdbx_description
1 polymer ?
#
loop_
_entity_poly.entity_id
_entity_poly.type
_entity_poly.pdbx_seq_one_letter_code
_entity_poly.pdbx_strand_id
1 'polypeptide(L)'
;MLLAIDIGNSNISVGLFSREKTLHFLASIDTDSRKTADQISIDLMNIFSLYGFDLKDVSGAIFSSVVPPINFMMEKALTRLLGKPPMIVGPGVRTGLNIRMEIHNQLGADLVADAVAALEKYPAPIIVIDMGT
;
A
#
# COMPACT_ATOMS: atom_id res chain seq x y z
N MET A 1 -4.96 -14.35 0.75
CA MET A 1 -5.12 -13.03 1.35
C MET A 1 -4.47 -11.97 0.47
N LEU A 2 -4.79 -10.69 0.66
CA LEU A 2 -4.19 -9.54 -0.05
C LEU A 2 -3.36 -8.72 0.92
N LEU A 3 -2.12 -8.42 0.54
CA LEU A 3 -1.24 -7.53 1.28
C LEU A 3 -1.35 -6.12 0.69
N ALA A 4 -1.75 -5.16 1.51
CA ALA A 4 -1.82 -3.75 1.15
C ALA A 4 -0.77 -2.96 1.94
N ILE A 5 0.01 -2.14 1.25
CA ILE A 5 1.08 -1.34 1.85
C ILE A 5 0.90 0.11 1.44
N ASP A 6 0.96 1.01 2.41
CA ASP A 6 1.01 2.44 2.18
C ASP A 6 2.35 3.01 2.66
N ILE A 7 3.08 3.65 1.75
CA ILE A 7 4.43 4.19 1.99
C ILE A 7 4.33 5.70 2.08
N GLY A 8 4.18 6.18 3.31
CA GLY A 8 4.23 7.60 3.64
C GLY A 8 5.66 8.09 3.90
N ASN A 9 5.83 9.41 4.05
CA ASN A 9 7.14 10.01 4.32
C ASN A 9 7.76 9.57 5.65
N SER A 10 6.93 9.34 6.67
CA SER A 10 7.39 8.97 8.02
C SER A 10 7.21 7.49 8.32
N ASN A 11 6.10 6.92 7.91
CA ASN A 11 5.72 5.54 8.23
C ASN A 11 5.29 4.75 7.01
N ILE A 12 5.55 3.45 7.05
CA ILE A 12 5.00 2.46 6.13
C ILE A 12 3.94 1.67 6.88
N SER A 13 2.70 1.74 6.42
CA SER A 13 1.60 0.93 6.94
C SER A 13 1.47 -0.37 6.15
N VAL A 14 1.35 -1.49 6.86
CA VAL A 14 1.27 -2.83 6.27
C VAL A 14 -0.01 -3.51 6.76
N GLY A 15 -0.98 -3.70 5.88
CA GLY A 15 -2.27 -4.31 6.18
C GLY A 15 -2.48 -5.63 5.46
N LEU A 16 -3.00 -6.64 6.15
CA LEU A 16 -3.38 -7.93 5.57
C LEU A 16 -4.90 -8.07 5.56
N PHE A 17 -5.46 -8.34 4.38
CA PHE A 17 -6.90 -8.45 4.16
C PHE A 17 -7.30 -9.83 3.66
N SER A 18 -8.46 -10.33 4.11
CA SER A 18 -9.13 -11.46 3.48
C SER A 18 -9.77 -11.06 2.15
N ARG A 19 -10.32 -12.05 1.41
CA ARG A 19 -11.12 -11.79 0.20
C ARG A 19 -12.41 -11.04 0.50
N GLU A 20 -12.96 -11.23 1.70
CA GLU A 20 -14.16 -10.58 2.22
C GLU A 20 -13.88 -9.17 2.76
N LYS A 21 -12.68 -8.62 2.47
CA LYS A 21 -12.23 -7.29 2.90
C LYS A 21 -12.08 -7.12 4.43
N THR A 22 -11.96 -8.24 5.16
CA THR A 22 -11.67 -8.20 6.60
C THR A 22 -10.18 -7.91 6.81
N LEU A 23 -9.87 -6.90 7.62
CA LEU A 23 -8.51 -6.59 8.05
C LEU A 23 -8.10 -7.55 9.16
N HIS A 24 -7.04 -8.34 8.93
CA HIS A 24 -6.48 -9.28 9.90
C HIS A 24 -5.46 -8.62 10.81
N PHE A 25 -4.57 -7.80 10.25
CA PHE A 25 -3.68 -6.96 11.02
C PHE A 25 -3.34 -5.68 10.27
N LEU A 26 -2.92 -4.67 11.04
CA LEU A 26 -2.31 -3.45 10.56
C LEU A 26 -1.05 -3.21 11.38
N ALA A 27 0.09 -3.24 10.71
CA ALA A 27 1.39 -2.92 11.29
C ALA A 27 1.90 -1.59 10.74
N SER A 28 2.78 -0.92 11.50
CA SER A 28 3.46 0.29 11.06
C SER A 28 4.95 0.16 11.35
N ILE A 29 5.78 0.55 10.39
CA ILE A 29 7.24 0.65 10.53
C ILE A 29 7.71 1.99 10.01
N ASP A 30 8.90 2.43 10.43
CA ASP A 30 9.48 3.69 9.98
C ASP A 30 9.87 3.62 8.49
N THR A 31 9.65 4.71 7.78
CA THR A 31 10.12 4.88 6.41
C THR A 31 11.60 5.24 6.41
N ASP A 32 12.43 4.36 5.86
CA ASP A 32 13.84 4.65 5.54
C ASP A 32 14.12 4.31 4.09
N SER A 33 14.27 5.35 3.26
CA SER A 33 14.51 5.22 1.82
C SER A 33 15.88 4.60 1.47
N ARG A 34 16.76 4.39 2.46
CA ARG A 34 18.07 3.74 2.28
C ARG A 34 18.01 2.23 2.47
N LYS A 35 16.87 1.68 2.94
CA LYS A 35 16.72 0.23 3.13
C LYS A 35 16.88 -0.51 1.81
N THR A 36 17.64 -1.60 1.86
CA THR A 36 17.76 -2.54 0.75
C THR A 36 16.51 -3.42 0.65
N ALA A 37 16.32 -4.06 -0.52
CA ALA A 37 15.23 -5.02 -0.68
C ALA A 37 15.30 -6.19 0.33
N ASP A 38 16.50 -6.57 0.74
CA ASP A 38 16.69 -7.64 1.74
C ASP A 38 16.21 -7.20 3.13
N GLN A 39 16.54 -5.97 3.54
CA GLN A 39 16.06 -5.42 4.81
C GLN A 39 14.53 -5.29 4.83
N ILE A 40 13.93 -4.78 3.75
CA ILE A 40 12.47 -4.71 3.61
C ILE A 40 11.85 -6.12 3.67
N SER A 41 12.46 -7.10 3.00
CA SER A 41 11.98 -8.49 3.05
C SER A 41 11.99 -9.05 4.49
N ILE A 42 13.07 -8.79 5.25
CA ILE A 42 13.19 -9.22 6.64
C ILE A 42 12.13 -8.53 7.51
N ASP A 43 11.92 -7.22 7.34
CA ASP A 43 10.90 -6.48 8.08
C ASP A 43 9.50 -7.06 7.84
N LEU A 44 9.14 -7.32 6.57
CA LEU A 44 7.86 -7.93 6.22
C LEU A 44 7.71 -9.35 6.80
N MET A 45 8.75 -10.18 6.71
CA MET A 45 8.73 -11.52 7.32
C MET A 45 8.53 -11.45 8.83
N ASN A 46 9.21 -10.52 9.51
CA ASN A 46 9.06 -10.32 10.96
C ASN A 46 7.65 -9.86 11.33
N ILE A 47 7.04 -8.95 10.56
CA ILE A 47 5.65 -8.53 10.75
C ILE A 47 4.71 -9.74 10.64
N PHE A 48 4.83 -10.53 9.57
CA PHE A 48 3.99 -11.72 9.38
C PHE A 48 4.14 -12.71 10.54
N SER A 49 5.38 -12.97 10.97
CA SER A 49 5.68 -13.83 12.12
C SER A 49 5.07 -13.28 13.42
N LEU A 50 5.19 -11.97 13.65
CA LEU A 50 4.64 -11.30 14.84
C LEU A 50 3.12 -11.46 14.97
N TYR A 51 2.41 -11.38 13.85
CA TYR A 51 0.95 -11.52 13.81
C TYR A 51 0.47 -12.95 13.56
N GLY A 52 1.38 -13.92 13.42
CA GLY A 52 1.04 -15.35 13.28
C GLY A 52 0.49 -15.73 11.91
N PHE A 53 0.87 -15.01 10.84
CA PHE A 53 0.47 -15.30 9.46
C PHE A 53 1.64 -15.81 8.61
N ASP A 54 1.34 -16.61 7.58
CA ASP A 54 2.33 -17.08 6.60
C ASP A 54 2.20 -16.28 5.29
N LEU A 55 3.35 -15.87 4.76
CA LEU A 55 3.42 -15.23 3.45
C LEU A 55 2.89 -16.10 2.30
N LYS A 56 2.89 -17.42 2.47
CA LYS A 56 2.30 -18.38 1.50
C LYS A 56 0.80 -18.18 1.30
N ASP A 57 0.11 -17.63 2.31
CA ASP A 57 -1.33 -17.38 2.23
C ASP A 57 -1.66 -16.08 1.47
N VAL A 58 -0.63 -15.29 1.11
CA VAL A 58 -0.78 -14.03 0.38
C VAL A 58 -0.89 -14.31 -1.11
N SER A 59 -2.06 -14.05 -1.66
CA SER A 59 -2.34 -14.24 -3.10
C SER A 59 -1.90 -13.05 -3.97
N GLY A 60 -1.53 -11.92 -3.38
CA GLY A 60 -1.05 -10.74 -4.10
C GLY A 60 -0.77 -9.58 -3.16
N ALA A 61 -0.05 -8.58 -3.68
CA ALA A 61 0.22 -7.34 -2.97
C ALA A 61 -0.11 -6.13 -3.85
N ILE A 62 -0.50 -5.06 -3.16
CA ILE A 62 -0.66 -3.72 -3.74
C ILE A 62 0.03 -2.72 -2.82
N PHE A 63 0.70 -1.71 -3.39
CA PHE A 63 1.18 -0.60 -2.58
C PHE A 63 0.95 0.76 -3.22
N SER A 64 0.70 1.77 -2.37
CA SER A 64 0.78 3.18 -2.69
C SER A 64 2.06 3.76 -2.10
N SER A 65 2.59 4.84 -2.70
CA SER A 65 3.81 5.47 -2.20
C SER A 65 3.88 6.93 -2.60
N VAL A 66 4.27 7.76 -1.64
CA VAL A 66 4.70 9.15 -1.83
C VAL A 66 6.21 9.31 -1.68
N VAL A 67 6.96 8.18 -1.62
CA VAL A 67 8.43 8.14 -1.45
C VAL A 67 9.09 7.38 -2.59
N PRO A 68 9.23 7.97 -3.79
CA PRO A 68 9.76 7.29 -4.98
C PRO A 68 11.07 6.51 -4.79
N PRO A 69 12.05 6.99 -3.99
CA PRO A 69 13.32 6.28 -3.84
C PRO A 69 13.21 4.86 -3.28
N ILE A 70 12.16 4.54 -2.50
CA ILE A 70 11.99 3.20 -1.91
C ILE A 70 11.20 2.25 -2.83
N ASN A 71 10.50 2.76 -3.83
CA ASN A 71 9.54 1.97 -4.63
C ASN A 71 10.18 0.74 -5.28
N PHE A 72 11.34 0.92 -5.92
CA PHE A 72 12.06 -0.18 -6.57
C PHE A 72 12.49 -1.27 -5.58
N MET A 73 12.92 -0.87 -4.38
CA MET A 73 13.33 -1.82 -3.34
C MET A 73 12.14 -2.57 -2.74
N MET A 74 11.00 -1.88 -2.55
CA MET A 74 9.75 -2.48 -2.10
C MET A 74 9.21 -3.48 -3.14
N GLU A 75 9.16 -3.09 -4.42
CA GLU A 75 8.74 -3.98 -5.50
C GLU A 75 9.60 -5.24 -5.58
N LYS A 76 10.93 -5.09 -5.49
CA LYS A 76 11.87 -6.20 -5.50
C LYS A 76 11.68 -7.12 -4.29
N ALA A 77 11.48 -6.56 -3.10
CA ALA A 77 11.23 -7.33 -1.88
C ALA A 77 9.93 -8.15 -2.00
N LEU A 78 8.83 -7.50 -2.40
CA LEU A 78 7.53 -8.16 -2.56
C LEU A 78 7.54 -9.22 -3.65
N THR A 79 8.21 -8.94 -4.79
CA THR A 79 8.36 -9.92 -5.87
C THR A 79 9.10 -11.17 -5.39
N ARG A 80 10.17 -10.99 -4.60
CA ARG A 80 10.92 -12.11 -4.02
C ARG A 80 10.08 -12.93 -3.06
N LEU A 81 9.36 -12.27 -2.15
CA LEU A 81 8.57 -12.94 -1.10
C LEU A 81 7.34 -13.67 -1.64
N LEU A 82 6.70 -13.10 -2.67
CA LEU A 82 5.43 -13.61 -3.20
C LEU A 82 5.57 -14.36 -4.54
N GLY A 83 6.76 -14.36 -5.15
CA GLY A 83 7.01 -14.99 -6.45
C GLY A 83 6.37 -14.26 -7.65
N LYS A 84 5.81 -13.06 -7.45
CA LYS A 84 5.18 -12.23 -8.47
C LYS A 84 5.23 -10.75 -8.10
N PRO A 85 5.24 -9.84 -9.10
CA PRO A 85 5.28 -8.41 -8.83
C PRO A 85 3.99 -7.93 -8.14
N PRO A 86 4.09 -6.93 -7.24
CA PRO A 86 2.93 -6.25 -6.67
C PRO A 86 2.27 -5.34 -7.70
N MET A 87 1.03 -4.95 -7.43
CA MET A 87 0.41 -3.80 -8.09
C MET A 87 0.89 -2.51 -7.43
N ILE A 88 1.22 -1.51 -8.22
CA ILE A 88 1.63 -0.19 -7.73
C ILE A 88 0.52 0.80 -8.05
N VAL A 89 0.02 1.50 -7.04
CA VAL A 89 -0.98 2.56 -7.24
C VAL A 89 -0.29 3.75 -7.90
N GLY A 90 -0.75 4.11 -9.09
CA GLY A 90 -0.14 5.17 -9.88
C GLY A 90 -0.89 5.43 -11.19
N PRO A 91 -0.33 6.27 -12.07
CA PRO A 91 -0.92 6.57 -13.36
C PRO A 91 -1.24 5.31 -14.16
N GLY A 92 -2.49 5.20 -14.65
CA GLY A 92 -2.95 4.06 -15.45
C GLY A 92 -3.63 2.94 -14.66
N VAL A 93 -3.60 2.96 -13.34
CA VAL A 93 -4.40 2.03 -12.52
C VAL A 93 -5.87 2.42 -12.60
N ARG A 94 -6.72 1.46 -12.97
CA ARG A 94 -8.17 1.68 -13.05
C ARG A 94 -8.77 1.64 -11.65
N THR A 95 -9.02 2.81 -11.08
CA THR A 95 -9.58 2.97 -9.72
C THR A 95 -11.10 3.12 -9.72
N GLY A 96 -11.72 3.33 -10.87
CA GLY A 96 -13.13 3.70 -10.98
C GLY A 96 -13.43 5.18 -10.69
N LEU A 97 -12.42 5.94 -10.29
CA LEU A 97 -12.57 7.39 -10.07
C LEU A 97 -12.49 8.17 -11.38
N ASN A 98 -13.37 9.16 -11.51
CA ASN A 98 -13.25 10.20 -12.53
C ASN A 98 -12.58 11.43 -11.92
N ILE A 99 -11.25 11.48 -11.99
CA ILE A 99 -10.45 12.55 -11.39
C ILE A 99 -10.49 13.78 -12.28
N ARG A 100 -11.09 14.88 -11.79
CA ARG A 100 -11.16 16.17 -12.46
C ARG A 100 -10.24 17.17 -11.77
N MET A 101 -9.00 17.26 -12.23
CA MET A 101 -8.00 18.23 -11.77
C MET A 101 -7.32 18.86 -12.97
N GLU A 102 -6.90 20.12 -12.85
CA GLU A 102 -6.13 20.81 -13.89
C GLU A 102 -4.79 20.13 -14.19
N ILE A 103 -4.17 19.53 -13.18
CA ILE A 103 -2.90 18.80 -13.31
C ILE A 103 -3.05 17.40 -12.71
N HIS A 104 -3.46 16.44 -13.52
CA HIS A 104 -3.74 15.05 -13.10
C HIS A 104 -2.55 14.32 -12.45
N ASN A 105 -1.31 14.71 -12.76
CA ASN A 105 -0.08 14.07 -12.26
C ASN A 105 0.35 14.56 -10.87
N GLN A 106 -0.40 15.50 -10.26
CA GLN A 106 -0.07 16.02 -8.92
C GLN A 106 -0.88 15.35 -7.80
N LEU A 107 -1.87 14.50 -8.13
CA LEU A 107 -2.61 13.77 -7.12
C LEU A 107 -1.74 12.63 -6.57
N GLY A 108 -1.46 12.67 -5.28
CA GLY A 108 -0.73 11.60 -4.58
C GLY A 108 -1.48 10.26 -4.66
N ALA A 109 -0.74 9.18 -4.69
CA ALA A 109 -1.30 7.83 -4.74
C ALA A 109 -2.12 7.49 -3.48
N ASP A 110 -1.73 8.06 -2.34
CA ASP A 110 -2.41 8.03 -1.05
C ASP A 110 -3.82 8.61 -1.15
N LEU A 111 -3.97 9.83 -1.67
CA LEU A 111 -5.27 10.49 -1.85
C LEU A 111 -6.19 9.71 -2.80
N VAL A 112 -5.64 9.05 -3.81
CA VAL A 112 -6.41 8.17 -4.70
C VAL A 112 -6.93 6.95 -3.93
N ALA A 113 -6.09 6.32 -3.11
CA ALA A 113 -6.48 5.18 -2.29
C ALA A 113 -7.56 5.55 -1.27
N ASP A 114 -7.40 6.70 -0.60
CA ASP A 114 -8.37 7.23 0.36
C ASP A 114 -9.72 7.53 -0.26
N ALA A 115 -9.73 8.16 -1.44
CA ALA A 115 -10.98 8.45 -2.16
C ALA A 115 -11.72 7.18 -2.57
N VAL A 116 -11.01 6.15 -3.06
CA VAL A 116 -11.59 4.84 -3.38
C VAL A 116 -12.18 4.19 -2.12
N ALA A 117 -11.44 4.20 -1.02
CA ALA A 117 -11.87 3.61 0.25
C ALA A 117 -13.09 4.36 0.83
N ALA A 118 -13.12 5.68 0.73
CA ALA A 118 -14.23 6.50 1.19
C ALA A 118 -15.52 6.21 0.40
N LEU A 119 -15.43 6.13 -0.93
CA LEU A 119 -16.59 5.79 -1.78
C LEU A 119 -17.12 4.38 -1.57
N GLU A 120 -16.27 3.44 -1.17
CA GLU A 120 -16.70 2.08 -0.82
C GLU A 120 -17.48 2.04 0.50
N LYS A 121 -17.15 2.93 1.45
CA LYS A 121 -17.70 2.89 2.82
C LYS A 121 -18.86 3.85 3.05
N TYR A 122 -18.91 4.95 2.32
CA TYR A 122 -19.84 6.06 2.58
C TYR A 122 -20.57 6.51 1.32
N PRO A 123 -21.84 6.95 1.42
CA PRO A 123 -22.56 7.50 0.29
C PRO A 123 -22.02 8.89 -0.10
N ALA A 124 -21.97 9.18 -1.39
CA ALA A 124 -21.65 10.52 -1.89
C ALA A 124 -22.81 11.51 -1.61
N PRO A 125 -22.54 12.84 -1.43
CA PRO A 125 -21.23 13.50 -1.54
C PRO A 125 -20.36 13.33 -0.30
N ILE A 126 -19.02 13.21 -0.50
CA ILE A 126 -18.05 12.96 0.55
C ILE A 126 -16.92 13.98 0.43
N ILE A 127 -16.42 14.47 1.57
CA ILE A 127 -15.17 15.22 1.67
C ILE A 127 -14.16 14.35 2.40
N VAL A 128 -13.02 14.10 1.76
CA VAL A 128 -11.89 13.39 2.35
C VAL A 128 -10.80 14.42 2.68
N ILE A 129 -10.34 14.43 3.92
CA ILE A 129 -9.28 15.32 4.38
C ILE A 129 -8.15 14.43 4.88
N ASP A 130 -7.00 14.48 4.20
CA ASP A 130 -5.76 13.88 4.66
C ASP A 130 -4.84 14.98 5.19
N MET A 131 -4.37 14.80 6.44
CA MET A 131 -3.45 15.71 7.12
C MET A 131 -2.12 15.00 7.39
N GLY A 132 -1.56 14.40 6.36
CA GLY A 132 -0.26 13.74 6.39
C GLY A 132 0.93 14.72 6.45
N THR A 133 2.12 14.17 6.60
CA THR A 133 3.39 14.94 6.61
C THR A 133 4.07 14.96 5.26
#